data_ce837350e5a0f9e0778b282c6ce57b58
#
_entry.id   ce837350e5a0f9e0778b282c6ce57b58
#
_cell.length_a   1.000
_cell.length_b   1.000
_cell.length_c   1.000
_cell.angle_alpha   90.00
_cell.angle_beta   90.00
_cell.angle_gamma   90.00
#
_symmetry.space_group_name_H-M   'P 1'
#
loop_
_entity.id
_entity.type
_entity.pdbx_description
1 polymer ?
#
loop_
_entity_poly.entity_id
_entity_poly.type
_entity_poly.pdbx_seq_one_letter_code
_entity_poly.pdbx_strand_id
1 'polypeptide(L)'
;MEKFTKLEGVAAPLKMINVDTDMIIPKQYLKTIKRTGLGEGLFAEKRYRDDGSENPDFVLNKPAYRKAKILVADDNFGCGSSREHAPWALMDFGIRCVISTSFGDIFYNNCFKNGVLPIKVTPQDLEKLFDDAERGANATLSIDLEKQEIRGPDGGVVKFDIDPHRKHCLLEGLDDIGLTMVKQDKIGRFEERSNAARPWV
;
A
#
# COMPACT_ATOMS: atom_id res chain seq x y z
N MET A 1 -5.74 -1.41 12.29
CA MET A 1 -4.49 -1.22 11.51
C MET A 1 -3.64 -0.08 12.09
N GLU A 2 -2.38 0.09 11.65
CA GLU A 2 -1.54 1.22 12.07
C GLU A 2 -2.00 2.53 11.42
N LYS A 3 -2.00 3.64 12.21
CA LYS A 3 -2.37 4.98 11.70
C LYS A 3 -1.40 5.44 10.62
N PHE A 4 -1.93 6.11 9.60
CA PHE A 4 -1.16 6.74 8.55
C PHE A 4 -1.42 8.26 8.59
N THR A 5 -0.46 9.02 9.08
CA THR A 5 -0.53 10.49 9.11
C THR A 5 0.49 11.11 8.17
N LYS A 6 1.76 10.79 8.41
CA LYS A 6 2.90 11.20 7.59
C LYS A 6 3.80 10.02 7.32
N LEU A 7 4.38 10.00 6.14
CA LEU A 7 5.36 8.99 5.75
C LEU A 7 6.54 9.70 5.07
N GLU A 8 7.73 9.47 5.59
CA GLU A 8 8.96 9.93 4.96
C GLU A 8 9.88 8.74 4.71
N GLY A 9 10.42 8.67 3.52
CA GLY A 9 11.34 7.60 3.16
C GLY A 9 11.70 7.58 1.69
N VAL A 10 12.64 6.70 1.37
CA VAL A 10 13.10 6.49 0.01
C VAL A 10 11.96 5.98 -0.86
N ALA A 11 11.80 6.59 -2.03
CA ALA A 11 10.88 6.17 -3.07
C ALA A 11 11.62 5.35 -4.12
N ALA A 12 11.13 4.14 -4.41
CA ALA A 12 11.67 3.28 -5.45
C ALA A 12 10.90 3.46 -6.76
N PRO A 13 11.58 3.74 -7.89
CA PRO A 13 10.93 3.88 -9.20
C PRO A 13 10.70 2.51 -9.83
N LEU A 14 9.46 2.13 -10.04
CA LEU A 14 9.07 0.92 -10.76
C LEU A 14 8.41 1.30 -12.09
N LYS A 15 9.21 1.55 -13.11
CA LYS A 15 8.74 1.92 -14.47
C LYS A 15 8.20 0.69 -15.21
N MET A 16 7.07 0.18 -14.76
CA MET A 16 6.37 -0.96 -15.33
C MET A 16 4.87 -0.69 -15.36
N ILE A 17 4.25 -0.80 -16.53
CA ILE A 17 2.79 -0.75 -16.71
C ILE A 17 2.17 -2.13 -16.47
N ASN A 18 0.87 -2.14 -16.13
CA ASN A 18 0.09 -3.38 -15.96
C ASN A 18 0.73 -4.36 -14.97
N VAL A 19 1.28 -3.86 -13.86
CA VAL A 19 1.79 -4.71 -12.79
C VAL A 19 0.62 -5.41 -12.12
N ASP A 20 0.43 -6.69 -12.43
CA ASP A 20 -0.65 -7.48 -11.86
C ASP A 20 -0.33 -8.05 -10.47
N THR A 21 -1.35 -8.57 -9.81
CA THR A 21 -1.20 -9.11 -8.46
C THR A 21 -0.38 -10.40 -8.40
N ASP A 22 -0.26 -11.17 -9.51
CA ASP A 22 0.65 -12.31 -9.60
C ASP A 22 2.11 -11.87 -9.65
N MET A 23 2.37 -10.77 -10.34
CA MET A 23 3.69 -10.14 -10.37
C MET A 23 4.08 -9.58 -9.00
N ILE A 24 3.12 -8.95 -8.28
CA ILE A 24 3.36 -8.42 -6.93
C ILE A 24 3.65 -9.55 -5.95
N ILE A 25 2.83 -10.61 -5.95
CA ILE A 25 3.01 -11.77 -5.07
C ILE A 25 2.63 -13.06 -5.81
N PRO A 26 3.59 -13.88 -6.22
CA PRO A 26 3.34 -15.11 -6.95
C PRO A 26 2.53 -16.13 -6.15
N LYS A 27 1.75 -16.97 -6.85
CA LYS A 27 0.78 -17.92 -6.28
C LYS A 27 1.36 -18.87 -5.21
N GLN A 28 2.64 -19.21 -5.29
CA GLN A 28 3.30 -20.09 -4.32
C GLN A 28 3.32 -19.52 -2.90
N TYR A 29 3.25 -18.20 -2.75
CA TYR A 29 3.23 -17.49 -1.46
C TYR A 29 1.82 -17.34 -0.87
N LEU A 30 0.77 -17.73 -1.60
CA LEU A 30 -0.63 -17.54 -1.18
C LEU A 30 -1.15 -18.62 -0.23
N LYS A 31 -0.34 -19.60 0.14
CA LYS A 31 -0.73 -20.75 1.00
C LYS A 31 -0.81 -20.41 2.49
N THR A 32 -0.49 -19.17 2.86
CA THR A 32 -0.47 -18.72 4.26
C THR A 32 -1.59 -17.72 4.54
N ILE A 33 -2.12 -17.76 5.76
CA ILE A 33 -3.01 -16.73 6.31
C ILE A 33 -2.24 -15.71 7.17
N LYS A 34 -0.93 -15.93 7.38
CA LYS A 34 -0.08 -15.00 8.12
C LYS A 34 0.27 -13.80 7.24
N ARG A 35 0.22 -12.63 7.84
CA ARG A 35 0.54 -11.35 7.17
C ARG A 35 2.04 -11.01 7.21
N THR A 36 2.87 -11.88 7.79
CA THR A 36 4.32 -11.72 7.95
C THR A 36 5.07 -12.80 7.17
N GLY A 37 6.27 -12.50 6.69
CA GLY A 37 7.10 -13.38 5.86
C GLY A 37 6.76 -13.30 4.37
N LEU A 38 5.81 -12.43 3.98
CA LEU A 38 5.41 -12.24 2.57
C LEU A 38 6.30 -11.26 1.81
N GLY A 39 7.07 -10.43 2.52
CA GLY A 39 8.00 -9.47 1.92
C GLY A 39 9.11 -10.14 1.10
N GLU A 40 9.48 -11.38 1.44
CA GLU A 40 10.39 -12.18 0.63
C GLU A 40 9.78 -12.52 -0.74
N GLY A 41 8.46 -12.77 -0.77
CA GLY A 41 7.70 -13.05 -1.98
C GLY A 41 7.38 -11.82 -2.82
N LEU A 42 7.57 -10.61 -2.30
CA LEU A 42 7.28 -9.38 -3.04
C LEU A 42 8.11 -9.32 -4.33
N PHE A 43 7.44 -9.29 -5.48
CA PHE A 43 8.06 -9.32 -6.81
C PHE A 43 9.07 -10.47 -6.98
N ALA A 44 8.86 -11.63 -6.38
CA ALA A 44 9.86 -12.70 -6.32
C ALA A 44 10.36 -13.12 -7.70
N GLU A 45 9.48 -13.22 -8.70
CA GLU A 45 9.86 -13.59 -10.08
C GLU A 45 10.71 -12.53 -10.81
N LYS A 46 10.76 -11.31 -10.29
CA LYS A 46 11.60 -10.21 -10.80
C LYS A 46 12.82 -9.98 -9.94
N ARG A 47 12.68 -10.18 -8.61
CA ARG A 47 13.75 -9.99 -7.63
C ARG A 47 14.77 -11.11 -7.63
N TYR A 48 14.36 -12.32 -7.96
CA TYR A 48 15.23 -13.48 -7.94
C TYR A 48 15.33 -14.12 -9.31
N ARG A 49 16.46 -14.74 -9.58
CA ARG A 49 16.72 -15.58 -10.75
C ARG A 49 16.28 -17.01 -10.47
N ASP A 50 16.26 -17.85 -11.49
CA ASP A 50 15.87 -19.27 -11.38
C ASP A 50 16.76 -20.08 -10.42
N ASP A 51 18.01 -19.66 -10.23
CA ASP A 51 18.96 -20.25 -9.28
C ASP A 51 18.78 -19.74 -7.82
N GLY A 52 17.79 -18.88 -7.58
CA GLY A 52 17.51 -18.28 -6.28
C GLY A 52 18.40 -17.08 -5.94
N SER A 53 19.36 -16.71 -6.79
CA SER A 53 20.17 -15.50 -6.58
C SER A 53 19.38 -14.23 -6.82
N GLU A 54 19.75 -13.14 -6.13
CA GLU A 54 19.12 -11.84 -6.36
C GLU A 54 19.44 -11.32 -7.78
N ASN A 55 18.42 -10.78 -8.44
CA ASN A 55 18.58 -10.04 -9.68
C ASN A 55 19.03 -8.60 -9.36
N PRO A 56 20.29 -8.21 -9.62
CA PRO A 56 20.82 -6.90 -9.26
C PRO A 56 20.19 -5.75 -10.06
N ASP A 57 19.57 -6.07 -11.21
CA ASP A 57 18.98 -5.06 -12.08
C ASP A 57 17.58 -4.63 -11.59
N PHE A 58 16.92 -5.47 -10.79
CA PHE A 58 15.61 -5.12 -10.25
C PHE A 58 15.71 -4.04 -9.17
N VAL A 59 14.86 -3.01 -9.28
CA VAL A 59 14.96 -1.79 -8.48
C VAL A 59 15.04 -2.04 -6.98
N LEU A 60 14.20 -2.91 -6.40
CA LEU A 60 14.15 -3.17 -4.96
C LEU A 60 15.37 -3.97 -4.43
N ASN A 61 16.19 -4.54 -5.32
CA ASN A 61 17.44 -5.21 -4.95
C ASN A 61 18.64 -4.25 -4.95
N LYS A 62 18.49 -3.07 -5.56
CA LYS A 62 19.55 -2.06 -5.55
C LYS A 62 19.74 -1.50 -4.15
N PRO A 63 20.98 -1.28 -3.67
CA PRO A 63 21.25 -0.85 -2.29
C PRO A 63 20.46 0.37 -1.84
N ALA A 64 20.25 1.34 -2.73
CA ALA A 64 19.51 2.57 -2.44
C ALA A 64 18.03 2.33 -2.11
N TYR A 65 17.42 1.26 -2.65
CA TYR A 65 15.97 1.03 -2.57
C TYR A 65 15.57 -0.18 -1.72
N ARG A 66 16.52 -0.93 -1.15
CA ARG A 66 16.23 -2.11 -0.30
C ARG A 66 15.34 -1.80 0.90
N LYS A 67 15.32 -0.56 1.35
CA LYS A 67 14.49 -0.07 2.46
C LYS A 67 13.50 0.99 2.03
N ALA A 68 13.08 0.93 0.75
CA ALA A 68 12.07 1.85 0.24
C ALA A 68 10.78 1.73 1.03
N LYS A 69 10.18 2.86 1.37
CA LYS A 69 8.88 2.97 2.02
C LYS A 69 7.77 3.38 1.05
N ILE A 70 8.16 3.89 -0.11
CA ILE A 70 7.29 4.43 -1.13
C ILE A 70 7.64 3.76 -2.44
N LEU A 71 6.65 3.34 -3.20
CA LEU A 71 6.80 2.82 -4.56
C LEU A 71 6.16 3.80 -5.53
N VAL A 72 6.93 4.32 -6.48
CA VAL A 72 6.41 5.09 -7.61
C VAL A 72 6.31 4.13 -8.78
N ALA A 73 5.10 3.82 -9.21
CA ALA A 73 4.80 2.83 -10.24
C ALA A 73 4.09 3.47 -11.43
N ASP A 74 4.23 2.85 -12.57
CA ASP A 74 3.57 3.27 -13.80
C ASP A 74 2.09 2.85 -13.81
N ASP A 75 1.39 3.07 -14.91
CA ASP A 75 -0.06 2.91 -15.06
C ASP A 75 -0.57 1.50 -14.76
N ASN A 76 -1.84 1.43 -14.27
CA ASN A 76 -2.59 0.20 -14.00
C ASN A 76 -1.92 -0.76 -13.01
N PHE A 77 -1.44 -0.23 -11.89
CA PHE A 77 -0.78 -1.02 -10.86
C PHE A 77 -1.79 -1.86 -10.05
N GLY A 78 -1.44 -3.12 -9.77
CA GLY A 78 -2.28 -4.04 -9.00
C GLY A 78 -3.48 -4.55 -9.77
N CYS A 79 -3.42 -4.61 -11.10
CA CYS A 79 -4.46 -5.20 -11.94
C CYS A 79 -4.56 -6.72 -11.75
N GLY A 80 -5.53 -7.36 -12.39
CA GLY A 80 -5.72 -8.82 -12.33
C GLY A 80 -6.55 -9.30 -11.15
N SER A 81 -6.15 -10.42 -10.56
CA SER A 81 -6.93 -11.15 -9.55
C SER A 81 -7.04 -10.44 -8.20
N SER A 82 -8.14 -10.70 -7.48
CA SER A 82 -8.32 -10.19 -6.12
C SER A 82 -7.40 -10.93 -5.13
N ARG A 83 -6.29 -10.30 -4.73
CA ARG A 83 -5.36 -10.87 -3.75
C ARG A 83 -5.03 -9.90 -2.66
N GLU A 84 -5.54 -10.15 -1.47
CA GLU A 84 -5.21 -9.35 -0.30
C GLU A 84 -3.74 -9.53 0.15
N HIS A 85 -3.13 -10.64 -0.25
CA HIS A 85 -1.70 -10.88 -0.03
C HIS A 85 -0.78 -9.86 -0.72
N ALA A 86 -1.22 -9.21 -1.80
CA ALA A 86 -0.41 -8.21 -2.49
C ALA A 86 -0.14 -6.97 -1.61
N PRO A 87 -1.13 -6.30 -1.00
CA PRO A 87 -0.86 -5.28 0.01
C PRO A 87 -0.08 -5.78 1.23
N TRP A 88 -0.31 -7.03 1.68
CA TRP A 88 0.45 -7.60 2.80
C TRP A 88 1.94 -7.76 2.46
N ALA A 89 2.26 -8.21 1.25
CA ALA A 89 3.66 -8.34 0.80
C ALA A 89 4.36 -6.98 0.72
N LEU A 90 3.67 -5.95 0.23
CA LEU A 90 4.18 -4.57 0.22
C LEU A 90 4.49 -4.09 1.64
N MET A 91 3.54 -4.24 2.58
CA MET A 91 3.71 -3.82 3.96
C MET A 91 4.82 -4.57 4.68
N ASP A 92 4.89 -5.88 4.52
CA ASP A 92 5.89 -6.73 5.16
C ASP A 92 7.31 -6.44 4.62
N PHE A 93 7.42 -5.99 3.38
CA PHE A 93 8.67 -5.45 2.81
C PHE A 93 9.02 -4.08 3.38
N GLY A 94 8.03 -3.30 3.84
CA GLY A 94 8.18 -1.95 4.39
C GLY A 94 7.56 -0.84 3.54
N ILE A 95 6.94 -1.17 2.41
CA ILE A 95 6.27 -0.20 1.54
C ILE A 95 4.87 0.12 2.10
N ARG A 96 4.66 1.37 2.48
CA ARG A 96 3.41 1.89 3.05
C ARG A 96 2.63 2.80 2.09
N CYS A 97 3.24 3.19 0.97
CA CYS A 97 2.60 4.01 -0.04
C CYS A 97 2.98 3.55 -1.45
N VAL A 98 2.00 3.54 -2.35
CA VAL A 98 2.19 3.32 -3.78
C VAL A 98 1.59 4.50 -4.54
N ILE A 99 2.36 5.10 -5.45
CA ILE A 99 1.95 6.23 -6.28
C ILE A 99 1.90 5.75 -7.73
N SER A 100 0.79 6.01 -8.41
CA SER A 100 0.58 5.60 -9.82
C SER A 100 -0.45 6.51 -10.48
N THR A 101 -0.58 6.46 -11.80
CA THR A 101 -1.67 7.13 -12.53
C THR A 101 -3.00 6.39 -12.35
N SER A 102 -2.98 5.07 -12.29
CA SER A 102 -4.17 4.25 -12.04
C SER A 102 -3.85 2.94 -11.32
N PHE A 103 -4.89 2.31 -10.78
CA PHE A 103 -4.81 1.06 -10.02
C PHE A 103 -5.93 0.11 -10.40
N GLY A 104 -5.69 -1.18 -10.29
CA GLY A 104 -6.77 -2.17 -10.26
C GLY A 104 -7.71 -1.92 -9.08
N ASP A 105 -9.03 -1.89 -9.32
CA ASP A 105 -10.03 -1.47 -8.33
C ASP A 105 -9.98 -2.28 -7.02
N ILE A 106 -9.81 -3.59 -7.15
CA ILE A 106 -9.79 -4.49 -5.99
C ILE A 106 -8.51 -4.25 -5.17
N PHE A 107 -7.36 -4.15 -5.84
CA PHE A 107 -6.09 -3.84 -5.19
C PHE A 107 -6.15 -2.50 -4.46
N TYR A 108 -6.69 -1.46 -5.12
CA TYR A 108 -6.87 -0.13 -4.56
C TYR A 108 -7.69 -0.16 -3.25
N ASN A 109 -8.81 -0.91 -3.25
CA ASN A 109 -9.63 -1.07 -2.06
C ASN A 109 -8.93 -1.86 -0.95
N ASN A 110 -8.21 -2.94 -1.30
CA ASN A 110 -7.48 -3.76 -0.34
C ASN A 110 -6.32 -2.99 0.31
N CYS A 111 -5.70 -2.04 -0.39
CA CYS A 111 -4.67 -1.18 0.18
C CYS A 111 -5.19 -0.41 1.39
N PHE A 112 -6.34 0.25 1.28
CA PHE A 112 -6.93 1.03 2.38
C PHE A 112 -7.29 0.16 3.59
N LYS A 113 -7.80 -1.05 3.36
CA LYS A 113 -8.15 -2.00 4.43
C LYS A 113 -6.94 -2.48 5.22
N ASN A 114 -5.77 -2.44 4.62
CA ASN A 114 -4.52 -2.91 5.20
C ASN A 114 -3.56 -1.80 5.62
N GLY A 115 -3.91 -0.51 5.44
CA GLY A 115 -3.07 0.60 5.88
C GLY A 115 -1.94 0.97 4.91
N VAL A 116 -2.06 0.55 3.64
CA VAL A 116 -1.25 1.07 2.52
C VAL A 116 -2.00 2.23 1.90
N LEU A 117 -1.32 3.34 1.61
CA LEU A 117 -1.89 4.50 0.93
C LEU A 117 -1.62 4.42 -0.58
N PRO A 118 -2.61 4.08 -1.42
CA PRO A 118 -2.48 4.22 -2.87
C PRO A 118 -2.85 5.64 -3.28
N ILE A 119 -1.93 6.35 -3.96
CA ILE A 119 -2.13 7.72 -4.42
C ILE A 119 -2.23 7.73 -5.95
N LYS A 120 -3.31 8.32 -6.47
CA LYS A 120 -3.46 8.61 -7.90
C LYS A 120 -2.95 10.00 -8.20
N VAL A 121 -2.10 10.12 -9.21
CA VAL A 121 -1.54 11.40 -9.68
C VAL A 121 -1.74 11.53 -11.20
N THR A 122 -1.56 12.74 -11.72
CA THR A 122 -1.56 12.97 -13.17
C THR A 122 -0.30 12.36 -13.80
N PRO A 123 -0.30 12.03 -15.11
CA PRO A 123 0.91 11.56 -15.79
C PRO A 123 2.08 12.55 -15.68
N GLN A 124 1.81 13.85 -15.76
CA GLN A 124 2.82 14.90 -15.63
C GLN A 124 3.46 14.94 -14.24
N ASP A 125 2.66 14.72 -13.19
CA ASP A 125 3.17 14.67 -11.83
C ASP A 125 3.89 13.35 -11.55
N LEU A 126 3.44 12.24 -12.16
CA LEU A 126 4.13 10.97 -12.07
C LEU A 126 5.55 11.04 -12.63
N GLU A 127 5.74 11.69 -13.78
CA GLU A 127 7.08 11.89 -14.38
C GLU A 127 8.00 12.64 -13.42
N LYS A 128 7.54 13.75 -12.80
CA LYS A 128 8.32 14.49 -11.79
C LYS A 128 8.70 13.60 -10.59
N LEU A 129 7.76 12.77 -10.14
CA LEU A 129 8.01 11.87 -9.03
C LEU A 129 8.95 10.72 -9.40
N PHE A 130 8.97 10.28 -10.67
CA PHE A 130 9.98 9.36 -11.18
C PHE A 130 11.37 9.98 -11.19
N ASP A 131 11.50 11.24 -11.67
CA ASP A 131 12.77 11.96 -11.64
C ASP A 131 13.30 12.10 -10.21
N ASP A 132 12.43 12.39 -9.25
CA ASP A 132 12.79 12.41 -7.84
C ASP A 132 13.19 11.03 -7.30
N ALA A 133 12.44 9.98 -7.66
CA ALA A 133 12.70 8.61 -7.23
C ALA A 133 13.98 8.01 -7.84
N GLU A 134 14.42 8.47 -9.00
CA GLU A 134 15.66 8.02 -9.67
C GLU A 134 16.95 8.57 -9.01
N ARG A 135 16.84 9.47 -8.03
CA ARG A 135 18.00 10.04 -7.30
C ARG A 135 18.68 9.06 -6.34
N GLY A 136 18.26 7.80 -6.32
CA GLY A 136 18.87 6.74 -5.51
C GLY A 136 18.71 6.99 -4.01
N ALA A 137 19.82 7.06 -3.27
CA ALA A 137 19.78 7.28 -1.82
C ALA A 137 19.18 8.64 -1.42
N ASN A 138 19.13 9.61 -2.34
CA ASN A 138 18.55 10.94 -2.13
C ASN A 138 17.08 11.03 -2.57
N ALA A 139 16.49 9.93 -3.01
CA ALA A 139 15.11 9.83 -3.47
C ALA A 139 14.09 9.86 -2.32
N THR A 140 14.27 10.73 -1.33
CA THR A 140 13.36 10.82 -0.19
C THR A 140 12.14 11.66 -0.54
N LEU A 141 10.97 11.05 -0.47
CA LEU A 141 9.68 11.73 -0.53
C LEU A 141 9.06 11.83 0.85
N SER A 142 8.34 12.92 1.09
CA SER A 142 7.53 13.13 2.29
C SER A 142 6.06 13.23 1.90
N ILE A 143 5.22 12.38 2.46
CA ILE A 143 3.78 12.31 2.21
C ILE A 143 3.06 12.77 3.47
N ASP A 144 2.21 13.78 3.34
CA ASP A 144 1.34 14.28 4.39
C ASP A 144 -0.11 14.01 4.01
N LEU A 145 -0.74 13.03 4.68
CA LEU A 145 -2.11 12.63 4.38
C LEU A 145 -3.13 13.70 4.80
N GLU A 146 -2.87 14.44 5.88
CA GLU A 146 -3.77 15.50 6.32
C GLU A 146 -3.86 16.62 5.30
N LYS A 147 -2.69 17.05 4.77
CA LYS A 147 -2.59 18.09 3.75
C LYS A 147 -2.83 17.59 2.33
N GLN A 148 -2.80 16.26 2.13
CA GLN A 148 -2.87 15.62 0.82
C GLN A 148 -1.76 16.12 -0.12
N GLU A 149 -0.52 16.12 0.38
CA GLU A 149 0.66 16.61 -0.32
C GLU A 149 1.76 15.55 -0.35
N ILE A 150 2.44 15.46 -1.48
CA ILE A 150 3.70 14.76 -1.67
C ILE A 150 4.77 15.83 -1.87
N ARG A 151 5.85 15.79 -1.09
CA ARG A 151 7.00 16.70 -1.23
C ARG A 151 8.20 15.93 -1.72
N GLY A 152 8.78 16.41 -2.81
CA GLY A 152 10.03 15.91 -3.35
C GLY A 152 11.25 16.42 -2.57
N PRO A 153 12.44 15.88 -2.84
CA PRO A 153 13.68 16.23 -2.15
C PRO A 153 14.08 17.69 -2.37
N ASP A 154 13.69 18.29 -3.49
CA ASP A 154 13.96 19.70 -3.81
C ASP A 154 12.84 20.66 -3.33
N GLY A 155 11.88 20.16 -2.56
CA GLY A 155 10.77 20.95 -2.03
C GLY A 155 9.60 21.14 -3.00
N GLY A 156 9.61 20.52 -4.17
CA GLY A 156 8.47 20.45 -5.08
C GLY A 156 7.28 19.80 -4.38
N VAL A 157 6.06 20.26 -4.67
CA VAL A 157 4.84 19.76 -4.05
C VAL A 157 3.88 19.27 -5.12
N VAL A 158 3.43 18.02 -4.98
CA VAL A 158 2.34 17.41 -5.74
C VAL A 158 1.16 17.21 -4.81
N LYS A 159 -0.02 17.70 -5.19
CA LYS A 159 -1.26 17.46 -4.44
C LYS A 159 -1.99 16.24 -4.98
N PHE A 160 -2.70 15.56 -4.10
CA PHE A 160 -3.53 14.42 -4.49
C PHE A 160 -4.89 14.45 -3.80
N ASP A 161 -5.86 13.80 -4.42
CA ASP A 161 -7.21 13.64 -3.87
C ASP A 161 -7.39 12.25 -3.27
N ILE A 162 -8.16 12.19 -2.21
CA ILE A 162 -8.56 10.97 -1.53
C ILE A 162 -9.99 11.10 -1.01
N ASP A 163 -10.74 10.01 -1.09
CA ASP A 163 -12.09 9.95 -0.50
C ASP A 163 -12.04 10.27 1.01
N PRO A 164 -12.91 11.17 1.52
CA PRO A 164 -12.88 11.62 2.91
C PRO A 164 -13.03 10.49 3.93
N HIS A 165 -13.85 9.47 3.64
CA HIS A 165 -14.03 8.33 4.54
C HIS A 165 -12.76 7.47 4.61
N ARG A 166 -12.12 7.19 3.46
CA ARG A 166 -10.85 6.46 3.39
C ARG A 166 -9.72 7.20 4.10
N LYS A 167 -9.66 8.52 3.92
CA LYS A 167 -8.73 9.40 4.64
C LYS A 167 -8.91 9.28 6.14
N HIS A 168 -10.14 9.38 6.64
CA HIS A 168 -10.47 9.23 8.06
C HIS A 168 -10.05 7.86 8.58
N CYS A 169 -10.37 6.77 7.86
CA CYS A 169 -9.97 5.42 8.28
C CYS A 169 -8.45 5.25 8.39
N LEU A 170 -7.67 5.79 7.46
CA LEU A 170 -6.21 5.75 7.52
C LEU A 170 -5.65 6.58 8.68
N LEU A 171 -6.15 7.82 8.88
CA LEU A 171 -5.70 8.71 9.94
C LEU A 171 -5.96 8.10 11.32
N GLU A 172 -7.13 7.45 11.52
CA GLU A 172 -7.51 6.84 12.79
C GLU A 172 -7.04 5.37 12.93
N GLY A 173 -6.51 4.77 11.87
CA GLY A 173 -6.09 3.37 11.88
C GLY A 173 -7.25 2.38 11.93
N LEU A 174 -8.41 2.74 11.36
CA LEU A 174 -9.64 1.95 11.38
C LEU A 174 -9.69 1.01 10.17
N ASP A 175 -9.68 -0.28 10.43
CA ASP A 175 -10.07 -1.32 9.46
C ASP A 175 -11.56 -1.66 9.64
N ASP A 176 -12.07 -2.65 8.88
CA ASP A 176 -13.48 -3.05 8.91
C ASP A 176 -13.93 -3.46 10.33
N ILE A 177 -13.05 -4.10 11.11
CA ILE A 177 -13.31 -4.46 12.51
C ILE A 177 -13.31 -3.22 13.39
N GLY A 178 -12.31 -2.35 13.23
CA GLY A 178 -12.20 -1.09 13.96
C GLY A 178 -13.43 -0.20 13.77
N LEU A 179 -13.96 -0.10 12.54
CA LEU A 179 -15.20 0.63 12.24
C LEU A 179 -16.43 0.04 12.96
N THR A 180 -16.46 -1.28 13.11
CA THR A 180 -17.52 -1.97 13.89
C THR A 180 -17.37 -1.69 15.38
N MET A 181 -16.13 -1.76 15.90
CA MET A 181 -15.84 -1.51 17.33
C MET A 181 -16.18 -0.08 17.79
N VAL A 182 -16.10 0.91 16.91
CA VAL A 182 -16.57 2.28 17.20
C VAL A 182 -18.06 2.31 17.56
N LYS A 183 -18.84 1.29 17.18
CA LYS A 183 -20.27 1.16 17.47
C LYS A 183 -20.56 0.20 18.62
N GLN A 184 -19.56 -0.24 19.38
CA GLN A 184 -19.69 -1.28 20.41
C GLN A 184 -20.81 -1.00 21.42
N ASP A 185 -20.96 0.23 21.89
CA ASP A 185 -22.04 0.60 22.83
C ASP A 185 -23.44 0.38 22.23
N LYS A 186 -23.61 0.67 20.93
CA LYS A 186 -24.89 0.44 20.25
C LYS A 186 -25.16 -1.04 20.04
N ILE A 187 -24.13 -1.81 19.74
CA ILE A 187 -24.19 -3.26 19.60
C ILE A 187 -24.58 -3.89 20.94
N GLY A 188 -23.89 -3.56 22.03
CA GLY A 188 -24.20 -4.07 23.37
C GLY A 188 -25.63 -3.79 23.81
N ARG A 189 -26.12 -2.56 23.60
CA ARG A 189 -27.53 -2.21 23.91
C ARG A 189 -28.53 -2.99 23.04
N PHE A 190 -28.17 -3.31 21.82
CA PHE A 190 -29.01 -4.15 20.97
C PHE A 190 -29.03 -5.61 21.46
N GLU A 191 -27.87 -6.16 21.79
CA GLU A 191 -27.71 -7.52 22.31
C GLU A 191 -28.49 -7.70 23.64
N GLU A 192 -28.35 -6.75 24.59
CA GLU A 192 -29.10 -6.76 25.87
C GLU A 192 -30.61 -6.82 25.63
N ARG A 193 -31.14 -5.95 24.72
CA ARG A 193 -32.58 -5.94 24.40
C ARG A 193 -33.00 -7.21 23.67
N SER A 194 -32.17 -7.72 22.77
CA SER A 194 -32.45 -8.96 22.03
C SER A 194 -32.51 -10.16 22.98
N ASN A 195 -31.54 -10.28 23.88
CA ASN A 195 -31.48 -11.37 24.88
C ASN A 195 -32.64 -11.31 25.86
N ALA A 196 -33.05 -10.11 26.28
CA ALA A 196 -34.22 -9.93 27.17
C ALA A 196 -35.54 -10.32 26.44
N ALA A 197 -35.67 -10.01 25.16
CA ALA A 197 -36.89 -10.30 24.38
C ALA A 197 -36.94 -11.73 23.87
N ARG A 198 -35.78 -12.37 23.65
CA ARG A 198 -35.62 -13.70 23.07
C ARG A 198 -34.52 -14.52 23.76
N PRO A 199 -34.72 -14.89 25.05
CA PRO A 199 -33.67 -15.56 25.85
C PRO A 199 -33.32 -16.98 25.40
N TRP A 200 -33.99 -17.48 24.36
CA TRP A 200 -33.78 -18.82 23.77
C TRP A 200 -32.95 -18.81 22.47
N VAL A 201 -32.43 -17.65 22.02
CA VAL A 201 -31.60 -17.49 20.80
C VAL A 201 -30.12 -17.55 21.12
#